data_a0dc135339d252d2df30f44537bb2015
#
_entry.id   a0dc135339d252d2df30f44537bb2015
#
_cell.length_a   1.000
_cell.length_b   1.000
_cell.length_c   1.000
_cell.angle_alpha   90.00
_cell.angle_beta   90.00
_cell.angle_gamma   90.00
#
_symmetry.space_group_name_H-M   'P 1'
#
loop_
_entity.id
_entity.type
_entity.pdbx_description
1 polymer ?
#
loop_
_entity_poly.entity_id
_entity_poly.type
_entity_poly.pdbx_seq_one_letter_code
_entity_poly.pdbx_strand_id
1 'polypeptide(L)'
;MALTTVSSDRLSTNVKNTNFTAAEKQDLTDDILPLAGQLGNRNLIINGAMNVAQRGTSSTSSGYATVDRFKCTHNGTDEAPTQAQVDVSSSDLPFTKGITKALKITNGNQTSGAGVNDYIFIDTRLEATNVRNSGWNYLSSSSFLTLSFYVKSSVAQNFYGYVQSFDGTGRTYPFETGSLSANTWTKITKTIPGNSGLGFDNDNNMGFLVLIAPFWGTTYTDSGVTLNQWGTTNNNARTPDNTSTWYTTNDATF
;
A
#
# COMPACT_ATOMS: atom_id res chain seq x y z
N MET A 1 -18.26 -25.01 3.13
CA MET A 1 -19.68 -25.05 2.74
C MET A 1 -19.78 -24.39 1.38
N ALA A 2 -20.01 -25.17 0.32
CA ALA A 2 -20.12 -24.63 -1.04
C ALA A 2 -21.43 -23.85 -1.14
N LEU A 3 -21.35 -22.56 -1.47
CA LEU A 3 -22.52 -21.78 -1.85
C LEU A 3 -23.06 -22.35 -3.15
N THR A 4 -24.16 -23.06 -3.05
CA THR A 4 -24.90 -23.52 -4.23
C THR A 4 -25.45 -22.29 -4.92
N THR A 5 -24.98 -21.98 -6.10
CA THR A 5 -25.58 -20.99 -6.98
C THR A 5 -27.00 -21.45 -7.31
N VAL A 6 -28.00 -20.76 -6.75
CA VAL A 6 -29.38 -20.94 -7.15
C VAL A 6 -29.52 -20.29 -8.53
N SER A 7 -29.67 -21.09 -9.57
CA SER A 7 -29.91 -20.55 -10.91
C SER A 7 -31.21 -19.74 -10.89
N SER A 8 -31.28 -18.70 -11.71
CA SER A 8 -32.50 -17.87 -11.86
C SER A 8 -33.76 -18.69 -12.12
N ASP A 9 -33.62 -19.89 -12.67
CA ASP A 9 -34.72 -20.80 -13.02
C ASP A 9 -35.28 -21.58 -11.81
N ARG A 10 -34.56 -21.61 -10.68
CA ARG A 10 -35.00 -22.24 -9.43
C ARG A 10 -35.68 -21.28 -8.44
N LEU A 11 -35.66 -19.99 -8.72
CA LEU A 11 -36.48 -19.05 -7.96
C LEU A 11 -37.94 -19.27 -8.35
N SER A 12 -38.79 -19.53 -7.36
CA SER A 12 -40.23 -19.73 -7.61
C SER A 12 -40.78 -18.52 -8.38
N THR A 13 -41.78 -18.75 -9.22
CA THR A 13 -42.43 -17.70 -9.99
C THR A 13 -42.93 -16.54 -9.10
N ASN A 14 -43.25 -16.83 -7.83
CA ASN A 14 -43.66 -15.83 -6.84
C ASN A 14 -42.51 -14.90 -6.40
N VAL A 15 -41.28 -15.39 -6.28
CA VAL A 15 -40.13 -14.54 -5.99
C VAL A 15 -39.73 -13.73 -7.22
N LYS A 16 -39.96 -14.27 -8.44
CA LYS A 16 -39.68 -13.58 -9.68
C LYS A 16 -40.64 -12.41 -10.00
N ASN A 17 -41.88 -12.47 -9.55
CA ASN A 17 -42.92 -11.61 -10.14
C ASN A 17 -43.75 -10.73 -9.20
N THR A 18 -43.77 -10.88 -7.89
CA THR A 18 -44.83 -10.24 -7.13
C THR A 18 -44.44 -9.31 -6.00
N ASN A 19 -43.19 -9.29 -5.53
CA ASN A 19 -42.89 -8.58 -4.29
C ASN A 19 -41.79 -7.51 -4.42
N PHE A 20 -41.19 -7.32 -5.58
CA PHE A 20 -40.20 -6.28 -5.78
C PHE A 20 -40.64 -5.35 -6.92
N THR A 21 -40.64 -4.07 -6.65
CA THR A 21 -40.78 -3.03 -7.67
C THR A 21 -39.62 -3.08 -8.68
N ALA A 22 -39.75 -2.42 -9.83
CA ALA A 22 -38.65 -2.32 -10.80
C ALA A 22 -37.40 -1.65 -10.21
N ALA A 23 -37.58 -0.67 -9.30
CA ALA A 23 -36.48 -0.02 -8.58
C ALA A 23 -35.78 -0.98 -7.62
N GLU A 24 -36.53 -1.75 -6.81
CA GLU A 24 -35.94 -2.74 -5.89
C GLU A 24 -35.23 -3.89 -6.62
N LYS A 25 -35.71 -4.26 -7.81
CA LYS A 25 -35.02 -5.24 -8.67
C LYS A 25 -33.73 -4.65 -9.24
N GLN A 26 -33.73 -3.37 -9.57
CA GLN A 26 -32.55 -2.64 -10.06
C GLN A 26 -31.53 -2.50 -8.93
N ASP A 27 -31.94 -2.09 -7.71
CA ASP A 27 -31.08 -2.02 -6.53
C ASP A 27 -30.43 -3.37 -6.22
N LEU A 28 -31.21 -4.48 -6.29
CA LEU A 28 -30.68 -5.82 -6.08
C LEU A 28 -29.65 -6.21 -7.15
N THR A 29 -29.85 -5.76 -8.38
CA THR A 29 -28.94 -6.01 -9.50
C THR A 29 -27.69 -5.14 -9.40
N ASP A 30 -27.83 -3.89 -8.98
CA ASP A 30 -26.74 -2.94 -8.89
C ASP A 30 -25.88 -3.16 -7.63
N ASP A 31 -26.48 -3.62 -6.52
CA ASP A 31 -25.78 -3.86 -5.25
C ASP A 31 -25.20 -5.27 -5.11
N ILE A 32 -25.89 -6.30 -5.58
CA ILE A 32 -25.51 -7.71 -5.35
C ILE A 32 -24.67 -8.28 -6.49
N LEU A 33 -24.99 -7.98 -7.74
CA LEU A 33 -24.22 -8.50 -8.88
C LEU A 33 -22.81 -7.92 -9.00
N PRO A 34 -22.56 -6.62 -8.76
CA PRO A 34 -21.20 -6.09 -8.67
C PRO A 34 -20.41 -6.71 -7.51
N LEU A 35 -21.09 -6.98 -6.37
CA LEU A 35 -20.45 -7.60 -5.20
C LEU A 35 -19.98 -9.03 -5.47
N ALA A 36 -20.74 -9.81 -6.23
CA ALA A 36 -20.41 -11.20 -6.55
C ALA A 36 -19.16 -11.32 -7.44
N GLY A 37 -18.93 -10.34 -8.34
CA GLY A 37 -17.72 -10.27 -9.17
C GLY A 37 -16.48 -9.74 -8.44
N GLN A 38 -16.67 -8.96 -7.37
CA GLN A 38 -15.60 -8.34 -6.59
C GLN A 38 -15.05 -9.22 -5.46
N LEU A 39 -15.68 -10.35 -5.16
CA LEU A 39 -15.30 -11.21 -4.03
C LEU A 39 -13.97 -11.96 -4.23
N GLY A 40 -13.46 -12.04 -5.46
CA GLY A 40 -12.27 -12.83 -5.81
C GLY A 40 -10.94 -12.15 -5.52
N ASN A 41 -10.85 -10.80 -5.58
CA ASN A 41 -9.59 -10.05 -5.51
C ASN A 41 -9.66 -8.86 -4.53
N ARG A 42 -10.17 -9.10 -3.32
CA ARG A 42 -10.34 -8.02 -2.32
C ARG A 42 -9.04 -7.45 -1.77
N ASN A 43 -7.97 -8.24 -1.74
CA ASN A 43 -6.66 -7.78 -1.29
C ASN A 43 -5.61 -8.06 -2.36
N LEU A 44 -5.10 -7.00 -2.96
CA LEU A 44 -4.06 -7.07 -3.98
C LEU A 44 -2.66 -7.22 -3.38
N ILE A 45 -2.49 -6.91 -2.10
CA ILE A 45 -1.19 -7.00 -1.43
C ILE A 45 -0.97 -8.45 -0.98
N ILE A 46 -0.02 -9.12 -1.62
CA ILE A 46 0.40 -10.47 -1.25
C ILE A 46 1.29 -10.39 0.00
N ASN A 47 1.07 -11.28 0.96
CA ASN A 47 1.80 -11.32 2.24
C ASN A 47 1.69 -10.02 3.07
N GLY A 48 0.57 -9.29 2.95
CA GLY A 48 0.35 -8.03 3.67
C GLY A 48 0.36 -8.14 5.20
N ALA A 49 0.17 -9.35 5.74
CA ALA A 49 0.32 -9.64 7.17
C ALA A 49 1.77 -9.98 7.58
N MET A 50 2.74 -9.88 6.66
CA MET A 50 4.18 -10.09 6.87
C MET A 50 4.57 -11.48 7.42
N ASN A 51 3.72 -12.51 7.23
CA ASN A 51 3.89 -13.84 7.83
C ASN A 51 4.97 -14.69 7.15
N VAL A 52 5.25 -14.45 5.88
CA VAL A 52 6.20 -15.26 5.10
C VAL A 52 7.51 -14.50 4.91
N ALA A 53 8.63 -15.13 5.29
CA ALA A 53 9.99 -14.58 5.20
C ALA A 53 10.97 -15.71 4.82
N GLN A 54 10.89 -16.19 3.58
CA GLN A 54 11.65 -17.38 3.11
C GLN A 54 13.16 -17.11 2.97
N ARG A 55 13.55 -15.84 2.74
CA ARG A 55 14.96 -15.46 2.54
C ARG A 55 15.71 -15.21 3.84
N GLY A 56 14.99 -15.15 4.96
CA GLY A 56 15.53 -14.87 6.28
C GLY A 56 14.67 -13.85 7.03
N THR A 57 14.89 -13.76 8.34
CA THR A 57 14.10 -12.88 9.21
C THR A 57 14.81 -11.56 9.53
N SER A 58 16.08 -11.39 9.14
CA SER A 58 16.84 -10.15 9.36
C SER A 58 17.95 -10.02 8.32
N SER A 59 18.18 -8.81 7.81
CA SER A 59 19.24 -8.52 6.85
C SER A 59 19.53 -7.01 6.78
N THR A 60 20.78 -6.65 6.49
CA THR A 60 21.19 -5.28 6.12
C THR A 60 21.29 -5.07 4.61
N SER A 61 21.06 -6.12 3.82
CA SER A 61 21.10 -6.02 2.36
C SER A 61 19.90 -5.24 1.82
N SER A 62 20.15 -4.38 0.85
CA SER A 62 19.09 -3.73 0.07
C SER A 62 18.37 -4.76 -0.80
N GLY A 63 17.06 -4.65 -0.94
CA GLY A 63 16.26 -5.52 -1.79
C GLY A 63 15.28 -6.41 -1.04
N TYR A 64 14.89 -7.50 -1.68
CA TYR A 64 14.01 -8.54 -1.12
C TYR A 64 14.83 -9.50 -0.25
N ALA A 65 15.15 -9.13 0.97
CA ALA A 65 16.06 -9.91 1.81
C ALA A 65 15.41 -10.55 3.04
N THR A 66 14.18 -10.17 3.37
CA THR A 66 13.46 -10.71 4.53
C THR A 66 12.02 -11.07 4.18
N VAL A 67 11.04 -10.22 4.53
CA VAL A 67 9.62 -10.47 4.29
C VAL A 67 9.33 -10.58 2.79
N ASP A 68 8.75 -11.70 2.38
CA ASP A 68 8.47 -11.96 0.98
C ASP A 68 7.49 -10.94 0.40
N ARG A 69 7.73 -10.53 -0.86
CA ARG A 69 6.97 -9.53 -1.63
C ARG A 69 7.20 -8.08 -1.18
N PHE A 70 7.93 -7.85 -0.09
CA PHE A 70 8.33 -6.52 0.35
C PHE A 70 9.83 -6.32 0.14
N LYS A 71 10.18 -5.14 -0.32
CA LYS A 71 11.54 -4.75 -0.64
C LYS A 71 11.91 -3.54 0.21
N CYS A 72 13.02 -3.61 0.95
CA CYS A 72 13.66 -2.44 1.52
C CYS A 72 14.80 -1.99 0.62
N THR A 73 14.81 -0.72 0.25
CA THR A 73 15.88 -0.16 -0.58
C THR A 73 16.47 1.05 0.12
N HIS A 74 17.78 1.14 0.14
CA HIS A 74 18.52 2.27 0.71
C HIS A 74 19.72 2.63 -0.16
N ASN A 75 20.13 3.88 -0.06
CA ASN A 75 21.33 4.43 -0.71
C ASN A 75 21.83 5.64 0.07
N GLY A 76 23.14 5.89 0.00
CA GLY A 76 23.80 7.04 0.64
C GLY A 76 23.92 6.92 2.16
N THR A 77 23.50 5.81 2.76
CA THR A 77 23.58 5.57 4.20
C THR A 77 25.02 5.31 4.63
N ASP A 78 25.50 5.96 5.70
CA ASP A 78 26.81 5.67 6.29
C ASP A 78 26.84 4.26 6.88
N GLU A 79 25.78 3.89 7.59
CA GLU A 79 25.52 2.54 8.05
C GLU A 79 24.19 2.04 7.46
N ALA A 80 24.24 0.84 6.89
CA ALA A 80 23.07 0.25 6.25
C ALA A 80 21.96 -0.05 7.28
N PRO A 81 20.69 0.29 6.98
CA PRO A 81 19.59 -0.05 7.85
C PRO A 81 19.37 -1.57 7.89
N THR A 82 18.87 -2.06 9.02
CA THR A 82 18.44 -3.45 9.15
C THR A 82 16.96 -3.56 8.83
N GLN A 83 16.60 -4.44 7.90
CA GLN A 83 15.23 -4.89 7.69
C GLN A 83 15.00 -6.21 8.42
N ALA A 84 13.89 -6.35 9.15
CA ALA A 84 13.61 -7.57 9.91
C ALA A 84 12.12 -7.88 9.97
N GLN A 85 11.77 -9.18 9.88
CA GLN A 85 10.46 -9.66 10.31
C GLN A 85 10.46 -9.74 11.85
N VAL A 86 9.50 -9.10 12.49
CA VAL A 86 9.38 -9.08 13.95
C VAL A 86 7.99 -9.49 14.39
N ASP A 87 7.87 -9.94 15.65
CA ASP A 87 6.58 -10.20 16.26
C ASP A 87 5.88 -8.89 16.64
N VAL A 88 4.56 -8.86 16.44
CA VAL A 88 3.67 -7.85 16.99
C VAL A 88 3.22 -8.34 18.37
N SER A 89 3.38 -7.50 19.40
CA SER A 89 2.99 -7.86 20.77
C SER A 89 1.50 -8.13 20.86
N SER A 90 1.10 -9.09 21.68
CA SER A 90 -0.32 -9.42 21.93
C SER A 90 -1.12 -8.26 22.52
N SER A 91 -0.45 -7.26 23.11
CA SER A 91 -1.07 -6.01 23.58
C SER A 91 -1.20 -4.93 22.51
N ASP A 92 -0.58 -5.09 21.35
CA ASP A 92 -0.58 -4.09 20.27
C ASP A 92 -1.87 -4.14 19.44
N LEU A 93 -2.31 -2.98 18.96
CA LEU A 93 -3.53 -2.84 18.16
C LEU A 93 -3.59 -3.77 16.94
N PRO A 94 -2.52 -3.92 16.11
CA PRO A 94 -2.58 -4.82 14.95
C PRO A 94 -2.80 -6.28 15.34
N PHE A 95 -2.26 -6.73 16.48
CA PHE A 95 -2.45 -8.10 16.98
C PHE A 95 -3.93 -8.40 17.22
N THR A 96 -4.69 -7.46 17.77
CA THR A 96 -6.15 -7.61 17.99
C THR A 96 -6.94 -7.76 16.69
N LYS A 97 -6.30 -7.48 15.54
CA LYS A 97 -6.85 -7.63 14.18
C LYS A 97 -6.29 -8.84 13.43
N GLY A 98 -5.58 -9.73 14.14
CA GLY A 98 -5.01 -10.94 13.58
C GLY A 98 -3.66 -10.75 12.87
N ILE A 99 -3.03 -9.58 12.98
CA ILE A 99 -1.69 -9.31 12.41
C ILE A 99 -0.64 -9.58 13.49
N THR A 100 0.09 -10.66 13.34
CA THR A 100 1.06 -11.15 14.35
C THR A 100 2.51 -10.86 13.99
N LYS A 101 2.78 -10.45 12.75
CA LYS A 101 4.12 -10.11 12.25
C LYS A 101 4.14 -8.71 11.62
N ALA A 102 5.31 -8.09 11.62
CA ALA A 102 5.57 -6.83 10.95
C ALA A 102 6.95 -6.84 10.28
N LEU A 103 7.11 -6.03 9.23
CA LEU A 103 8.42 -5.66 8.71
C LEU A 103 8.89 -4.43 9.47
N LYS A 104 10.02 -4.54 10.14
CA LYS A 104 10.67 -3.44 10.88
C LYS A 104 11.92 -3.00 10.15
N ILE A 105 12.08 -1.70 9.98
CA ILE A 105 13.34 -1.08 9.56
C ILE A 105 13.97 -0.43 10.78
N THR A 106 15.21 -0.79 11.08
CA THR A 106 16.02 -0.12 12.10
C THR A 106 17.11 0.66 11.38
N ASN A 107 17.12 1.97 11.57
CA ASN A 107 18.12 2.85 10.97
C ASN A 107 19.52 2.54 11.51
N GLY A 108 20.54 2.72 10.69
CA GLY A 108 21.92 2.72 11.13
C GLY A 108 22.37 4.09 11.68
N ASN A 109 23.62 4.19 12.07
CA ASN A 109 24.21 5.45 12.51
C ASN A 109 24.64 6.29 11.30
N GLN A 110 23.90 7.34 10.99
CA GLN A 110 24.17 8.25 9.88
C GLN A 110 25.05 9.42 10.34
N THR A 111 26.34 9.18 10.47
CA THR A 111 27.32 10.14 11.04
C THR A 111 27.53 11.37 10.20
N SER A 112 27.35 11.30 8.88
CA SER A 112 27.43 12.45 7.96
C SER A 112 26.12 13.25 7.89
N GLY A 113 25.08 12.81 8.61
CA GLY A 113 23.75 13.43 8.58
C GLY A 113 22.93 13.01 7.37
N ALA A 114 21.97 13.82 7.00
CA ALA A 114 21.03 13.54 5.91
C ALA A 114 21.52 14.15 4.60
N GLY A 115 22.06 13.33 3.71
CA GLY A 115 22.50 13.74 2.38
C GLY A 115 21.35 13.94 1.40
N VAL A 116 21.53 14.81 0.42
CA VAL A 116 20.51 15.14 -0.58
C VAL A 116 20.10 13.95 -1.44
N ASN A 117 20.97 12.96 -1.60
CA ASN A 117 20.75 11.75 -2.40
C ASN A 117 20.45 10.51 -1.56
N ASP A 118 20.34 10.66 -0.23
CA ASP A 118 20.11 9.54 0.65
C ASP A 118 18.65 9.13 0.63
N TYR A 119 18.40 7.83 0.79
CA TYR A 119 17.04 7.35 0.96
C TYR A 119 16.96 5.99 1.64
N ILE A 120 15.85 5.78 2.32
CA ILE A 120 15.40 4.48 2.81
C ILE A 120 13.91 4.38 2.51
N PHE A 121 13.48 3.35 1.78
CA PHE A 121 12.07 3.11 1.52
C PHE A 121 11.72 1.61 1.49
N ILE A 122 10.45 1.33 1.72
CA ILE A 122 9.84 0.01 1.63
C ILE A 122 8.86 0.05 0.46
N ASP A 123 8.92 -0.92 -0.44
CA ASP A 123 7.96 -1.07 -1.51
C ASP A 123 7.42 -2.50 -1.64
N THR A 124 6.19 -2.60 -2.13
CA THR A 124 5.61 -3.83 -2.66
C THR A 124 5.07 -3.58 -4.06
N ARG A 125 5.23 -4.58 -4.93
CA ARG A 125 4.93 -4.48 -6.35
C ARG A 125 3.84 -5.45 -6.74
N LEU A 126 2.88 -4.93 -7.50
CA LEU A 126 1.76 -5.70 -8.04
C LEU A 126 1.91 -5.82 -9.56
N GLU A 127 1.66 -7.01 -10.05
CA GLU A 127 1.64 -7.30 -11.48
C GLU A 127 0.48 -6.56 -12.15
N ALA A 128 0.68 -6.09 -13.37
CA ALA A 128 -0.32 -5.35 -14.13
C ALA A 128 -1.62 -6.15 -14.28
N THR A 129 -1.53 -7.42 -14.60
CA THR A 129 -2.65 -8.37 -14.69
C THR A 129 -3.50 -8.43 -13.43
N ASN A 130 -2.86 -8.42 -12.23
CA ASN A 130 -3.57 -8.51 -10.96
C ASN A 130 -4.39 -7.25 -10.68
N VAL A 131 -3.86 -6.07 -11.00
CA VAL A 131 -4.58 -4.80 -10.86
C VAL A 131 -5.70 -4.69 -11.88
N ARG A 132 -5.41 -5.02 -13.15
CA ARG A 132 -6.39 -4.98 -14.24
C ARG A 132 -7.60 -5.86 -13.97
N ASN A 133 -7.40 -7.04 -13.38
CA ASN A 133 -8.43 -8.03 -13.11
C ASN A 133 -9.04 -7.92 -11.69
N SER A 134 -8.69 -6.87 -10.93
CA SER A 134 -9.14 -6.68 -9.54
C SER A 134 -10.63 -6.32 -9.41
N GLY A 135 -11.27 -5.89 -10.49
CA GLY A 135 -12.60 -5.29 -10.48
C GLY A 135 -12.61 -3.78 -10.19
N TRP A 136 -11.45 -3.18 -9.92
CA TRP A 136 -11.34 -1.73 -9.82
C TRP A 136 -11.45 -1.08 -11.20
N ASN A 137 -12.43 -0.20 -11.39
CA ASN A 137 -12.48 0.63 -12.59
C ASN A 137 -11.47 1.78 -12.47
N TYR A 138 -10.21 1.47 -12.70
CA TYR A 138 -9.09 2.39 -12.50
C TYR A 138 -9.12 3.63 -13.41
N LEU A 139 -9.92 3.62 -14.47
CA LEU A 139 -10.09 4.79 -15.35
C LEU A 139 -11.14 5.80 -14.84
N SER A 140 -11.97 5.42 -13.86
CA SER A 140 -13.04 6.24 -13.32
C SER A 140 -12.65 6.89 -12.00
N SER A 141 -12.75 8.21 -11.92
CA SER A 141 -12.55 8.96 -10.66
C SER A 141 -13.63 8.70 -9.60
N SER A 142 -14.73 8.04 -9.98
CA SER A 142 -15.80 7.62 -9.07
C SER A 142 -15.62 6.17 -8.57
N SER A 143 -14.57 5.47 -9.00
CA SER A 143 -14.20 4.14 -8.53
C SER A 143 -12.93 4.24 -7.68
N PHE A 144 -12.91 3.55 -6.53
CA PHE A 144 -11.87 3.76 -5.53
C PHE A 144 -11.15 2.46 -5.18
N LEU A 145 -9.84 2.60 -4.93
CA LEU A 145 -9.00 1.63 -4.25
C LEU A 145 -8.77 2.11 -2.81
N THR A 146 -8.85 1.22 -1.84
CA THR A 146 -8.51 1.54 -0.45
C THR A 146 -7.17 0.90 -0.07
N LEU A 147 -6.18 1.73 0.24
CA LEU A 147 -4.93 1.32 0.87
C LEU A 147 -5.06 1.47 2.38
N SER A 148 -4.85 0.41 3.15
CA SER A 148 -4.77 0.51 4.60
C SER A 148 -3.63 -0.34 5.15
N PHE A 149 -2.92 0.19 6.15
CA PHE A 149 -1.82 -0.49 6.84
C PHE A 149 -1.67 0.04 8.25
N TYR A 150 -0.99 -0.73 9.10
CA TYR A 150 -0.56 -0.27 10.41
C TYR A 150 0.90 0.14 10.35
N VAL A 151 1.24 1.23 11.01
CA VAL A 151 2.59 1.77 11.10
C VAL A 151 2.91 2.19 12.52
N LYS A 152 4.17 2.02 12.91
CA LYS A 152 4.74 2.50 14.18
C LYS A 152 6.15 3.02 13.92
N SER A 153 6.46 4.20 14.43
CA SER A 153 7.81 4.78 14.40
C SER A 153 8.27 5.09 15.81
N SER A 154 9.56 4.91 16.08
CA SER A 154 10.17 5.34 17.34
C SER A 154 10.33 6.86 17.46
N VAL A 155 10.26 7.56 16.33
CA VAL A 155 10.36 9.02 16.25
C VAL A 155 9.00 9.61 15.85
N ALA A 156 8.56 10.62 16.59
CA ALA A 156 7.33 11.35 16.30
C ALA A 156 7.56 12.28 15.11
N GLN A 157 7.06 11.91 13.93
CA GLN A 157 7.08 12.75 12.73
C GLN A 157 6.02 12.28 11.71
N ASN A 158 5.84 13.07 10.66
CA ASN A 158 5.07 12.69 9.48
C ASN A 158 5.96 11.95 8.49
N PHE A 159 5.43 10.90 7.86
CA PHE A 159 6.10 10.14 6.82
C PHE A 159 5.29 10.17 5.53
N TYR A 160 5.98 10.05 4.41
CA TYR A 160 5.35 10.09 3.10
C TYR A 160 5.50 8.76 2.38
N GLY A 161 4.51 8.50 1.54
CA GLY A 161 4.51 7.39 0.61
C GLY A 161 3.80 7.76 -0.67
N TYR A 162 3.77 6.85 -1.61
CA TYR A 162 2.97 7.01 -2.82
C TYR A 162 2.56 5.66 -3.39
N VAL A 163 1.52 5.68 -4.19
CA VAL A 163 1.26 4.62 -5.16
C VAL A 163 1.61 5.11 -6.55
N GLN A 164 2.07 4.22 -7.42
CA GLN A 164 2.50 4.58 -8.76
C GLN A 164 2.08 3.52 -9.78
N SER A 165 1.54 3.95 -10.93
CA SER A 165 1.36 3.08 -12.11
C SER A 165 2.61 3.16 -13.00
N PHE A 166 2.94 2.06 -13.64
CA PHE A 166 4.10 1.95 -14.54
C PHE A 166 3.72 1.83 -16.00
N ASP A 167 2.52 1.34 -16.28
CA ASP A 167 2.01 1.23 -17.63
C ASP A 167 1.36 2.55 -18.09
N GLY A 168 1.29 2.74 -19.39
CA GLY A 168 0.80 3.98 -19.96
C GLY A 168 1.74 5.17 -19.70
N THR A 169 1.20 6.31 -19.31
CA THR A 169 1.99 7.54 -19.08
C THR A 169 2.64 7.64 -17.69
N GLY A 170 2.51 6.61 -16.87
CA GLY A 170 3.02 6.61 -15.49
C GLY A 170 2.40 7.73 -14.62
N ARG A 171 1.70 7.34 -13.57
CA ARG A 171 1.05 8.26 -12.63
C ARG A 171 1.48 7.96 -11.22
N THR A 172 1.64 9.00 -10.41
CA THR A 172 1.98 8.91 -9.00
C THR A 172 0.91 9.60 -8.17
N TYR A 173 0.51 8.97 -7.07
CA TYR A 173 -0.43 9.49 -6.07
C TYR A 173 0.27 9.53 -4.72
N PRO A 174 0.85 10.68 -4.34
CA PRO A 174 1.54 10.85 -3.06
C PRO A 174 0.53 10.91 -1.90
N PHE A 175 0.93 10.36 -0.76
CA PHE A 175 0.16 10.45 0.49
C PHE A 175 1.09 10.61 1.69
N GLU A 176 0.52 10.96 2.83
CA GLU A 176 1.24 11.08 4.10
C GLU A 176 0.61 10.20 5.17
N THR A 177 1.37 9.86 6.21
CA THR A 177 0.82 9.19 7.40
C THR A 177 0.04 10.16 8.30
N GLY A 178 0.29 11.45 8.17
CA GLY A 178 0.07 12.43 9.23
C GLY A 178 1.11 12.27 10.34
N SER A 179 1.11 13.19 11.30
CA SER A 179 2.05 13.15 12.42
C SER A 179 1.81 11.91 13.29
N LEU A 180 2.76 10.98 13.26
CA LEU A 180 2.73 9.80 14.13
C LEU A 180 3.24 10.16 15.53
N SER A 181 2.62 9.60 16.57
CA SER A 181 3.18 9.59 17.92
C SER A 181 4.24 8.51 18.03
N ALA A 182 5.36 8.82 18.70
CA ALA A 182 6.45 7.86 18.90
C ALA A 182 5.95 6.56 19.57
N ASN A 183 6.45 5.43 19.07
CA ASN A 183 6.18 4.09 19.59
C ASN A 183 4.69 3.69 19.63
N THR A 184 3.84 4.36 18.84
CA THR A 184 2.39 4.12 18.84
C THR A 184 1.95 3.52 17.49
N TRP A 185 1.28 2.36 17.52
CA TRP A 185 0.67 1.79 16.33
C TRP A 185 -0.50 2.64 15.84
N THR A 186 -0.40 3.09 14.61
CA THR A 186 -1.41 3.91 13.95
C THR A 186 -1.91 3.20 12.69
N LYS A 187 -3.22 3.11 12.52
CA LYS A 187 -3.81 2.64 11.27
C LYS A 187 -3.94 3.81 10.29
N ILE A 188 -3.30 3.67 9.15
CA ILE A 188 -3.44 4.60 8.02
C ILE A 188 -4.43 4.02 7.03
N THR A 189 -5.32 4.86 6.52
CA THR A 189 -6.28 4.49 5.47
C THR A 189 -6.32 5.60 4.44
N LYS A 190 -6.12 5.24 3.17
CA LYS A 190 -6.19 6.16 2.02
C LYS A 190 -7.17 5.63 1.01
N THR A 191 -8.12 6.45 0.62
CA THR A 191 -9.06 6.18 -0.48
C THR A 191 -8.52 6.83 -1.73
N ILE A 192 -8.18 6.04 -2.73
CA ILE A 192 -7.47 6.45 -3.93
C ILE A 192 -8.43 6.32 -5.12
N PRO A 193 -8.84 7.41 -5.75
CA PRO A 193 -9.73 7.37 -6.92
C PRO A 193 -9.00 6.81 -8.14
N GLY A 194 -9.73 6.27 -9.09
CA GLY A 194 -9.18 6.03 -10.43
C GLY A 194 -8.84 7.34 -11.14
N ASN A 195 -8.14 7.23 -12.28
CA ASN A 195 -7.76 8.38 -13.10
C ASN A 195 -7.70 7.95 -14.57
N SER A 196 -8.22 8.77 -15.47
CA SER A 196 -8.25 8.47 -16.92
C SER A 196 -6.87 8.31 -17.57
N GLY A 197 -5.81 8.73 -16.89
CA GLY A 197 -4.43 8.54 -17.34
C GLY A 197 -3.76 7.26 -16.83
N LEU A 198 -4.46 6.43 -16.03
CA LEU A 198 -3.95 5.13 -15.60
C LEU A 198 -4.05 4.12 -16.74
N GLY A 199 -3.07 3.22 -16.83
CA GLY A 199 -3.07 2.07 -17.70
C GLY A 199 -2.51 0.86 -16.97
N PHE A 200 -2.98 -0.33 -17.32
CA PHE A 200 -2.41 -1.59 -16.85
C PHE A 200 -2.42 -2.60 -18.00
N ASP A 201 -1.24 -3.10 -18.36
CA ASP A 201 -1.07 -4.07 -19.42
C ASP A 201 -1.58 -5.45 -19.00
N ASN A 202 -1.73 -6.35 -19.98
CA ASN A 202 -2.15 -7.72 -19.71
C ASN A 202 -0.93 -8.64 -19.59
N ASP A 203 -0.04 -8.30 -18.66
CA ASP A 203 1.18 -9.04 -18.40
C ASP A 203 1.50 -9.13 -16.89
N ASN A 204 2.56 -9.87 -16.55
CA ASN A 204 3.04 -10.04 -15.17
C ASN A 204 4.23 -9.13 -14.84
N ASN A 205 4.49 -8.10 -15.63
CA ASN A 205 5.41 -7.03 -15.25
C ASN A 205 4.81 -6.19 -14.12
N MET A 206 5.64 -5.33 -13.55
CA MET A 206 5.20 -4.41 -12.50
C MET A 206 4.26 -3.35 -13.10
N GLY A 207 2.97 -3.47 -12.84
CA GLY A 207 1.98 -2.45 -13.23
C GLY A 207 1.73 -1.42 -12.14
N PHE A 208 1.84 -1.81 -10.86
CA PHE A 208 1.53 -0.92 -9.74
C PHE A 208 2.51 -1.10 -8.57
N LEU A 209 2.84 0.00 -7.92
CA LEU A 209 3.73 0.07 -6.77
C LEU A 209 3.01 0.71 -5.60
N VAL A 210 3.19 0.16 -4.41
CA VAL A 210 2.91 0.82 -3.14
C VAL A 210 4.23 1.01 -2.40
N LEU A 211 4.55 2.26 -2.08
CA LEU A 211 5.80 2.61 -1.42
C LEU A 211 5.53 3.52 -0.22
N ILE A 212 6.29 3.29 0.85
CA ILE A 212 6.40 4.21 1.98
C ILE A 212 7.87 4.43 2.31
N ALA A 213 8.25 5.68 2.58
CA ALA A 213 9.64 6.05 2.83
C ALA A 213 9.82 6.59 4.25
N PRO A 214 10.60 5.92 5.10
CA PRO A 214 11.15 6.52 6.30
C PRO A 214 11.94 7.79 6.02
N PHE A 215 12.66 7.84 4.88
CA PHE A 215 13.42 9.03 4.47
C PHE A 215 13.63 9.11 2.95
N TRP A 216 13.49 10.32 2.42
CA TRP A 216 13.94 10.78 1.10
C TRP A 216 14.80 12.03 1.24
N GLY A 217 15.98 12.03 0.64
CA GLY A 217 16.79 13.24 0.46
C GLY A 217 16.17 14.21 -0.55
N THR A 218 16.58 15.46 -0.49
CA THR A 218 15.95 16.57 -1.25
C THR A 218 16.06 16.46 -2.76
N THR A 219 16.91 15.57 -3.30
CA THR A 219 16.93 15.24 -4.74
C THR A 219 15.62 14.58 -5.20
N TYR A 220 14.86 13.96 -4.30
CA TYR A 220 13.68 13.16 -4.62
C TYR A 220 12.36 13.78 -4.14
N THR A 221 12.43 14.96 -3.50
CA THR A 221 11.30 15.63 -2.89
C THR A 221 11.15 17.05 -3.42
N ASP A 222 9.93 17.60 -3.30
CA ASP A 222 9.64 18.98 -3.69
C ASP A 222 8.46 19.48 -2.87
N SER A 223 8.60 20.64 -2.22
CA SER A 223 7.55 21.24 -1.37
C SER A 223 6.25 21.55 -2.13
N GLY A 224 6.31 21.64 -3.48
CA GLY A 224 5.16 21.83 -4.35
C GLY A 224 4.36 20.56 -4.68
N VAL A 225 4.78 19.37 -4.21
CA VAL A 225 4.05 18.13 -4.45
C VAL A 225 2.70 18.16 -3.74
N THR A 226 1.62 17.99 -4.52
CA THR A 226 0.26 17.94 -4.00
C THR A 226 -0.08 16.53 -3.53
N LEU A 227 -0.44 16.38 -2.25
CA LEU A 227 -0.87 15.11 -1.67
C LEU A 227 -2.30 14.74 -2.09
N ASN A 228 -2.56 13.44 -2.08
CA ASN A 228 -3.88 12.83 -2.32
C ASN A 228 -4.47 13.20 -3.69
N GLN A 229 -3.59 13.35 -4.69
CA GLN A 229 -3.95 13.65 -6.07
C GLN A 229 -3.02 12.92 -7.04
N TRP A 230 -3.57 12.41 -8.14
CA TRP A 230 -2.77 11.84 -9.22
C TRP A 230 -2.03 12.93 -9.98
N GLY A 231 -0.72 12.79 -10.09
CA GLY A 231 0.17 13.60 -10.93
C GLY A 231 0.94 12.75 -11.93
N THR A 232 1.59 13.39 -12.90
CA THR A 232 2.58 12.73 -13.74
C THR A 232 3.78 12.32 -12.89
N THR A 233 4.30 11.12 -13.11
CA THR A 233 5.48 10.64 -12.37
C THR A 233 6.67 11.57 -12.59
N ASN A 234 7.23 12.07 -11.48
CA ASN A 234 8.45 12.85 -11.45
C ASN A 234 9.41 12.27 -10.39
N ASN A 235 10.56 11.77 -10.83
CA ASN A 235 11.52 11.13 -9.94
C ASN A 235 12.22 12.10 -8.98
N ASN A 236 12.21 13.40 -9.29
CA ASN A 236 12.81 14.45 -8.44
C ASN A 236 11.76 15.17 -7.57
N ALA A 237 10.51 14.79 -7.66
CA ALA A 237 9.39 15.34 -6.88
C ALA A 237 8.39 14.23 -6.57
N ARG A 238 8.80 13.23 -5.79
CA ARG A 238 8.00 12.04 -5.46
C ARG A 238 7.02 12.29 -4.32
N THR A 239 7.49 13.07 -3.34
CA THR A 239 6.74 13.45 -2.13
C THR A 239 7.10 14.87 -1.74
N PRO A 240 6.33 15.52 -0.85
CA PRO A 240 6.81 16.73 -0.17
C PRO A 240 8.11 16.47 0.60
N ASP A 241 8.80 17.53 1.00
CA ASP A 241 10.04 17.44 1.76
C ASP A 241 9.82 16.77 3.12
N ASN A 242 10.69 15.84 3.48
CA ASN A 242 10.65 15.17 4.77
C ASN A 242 11.48 15.91 5.81
N THR A 243 11.12 15.74 7.09
CA THR A 243 12.07 16.00 8.17
C THR A 243 13.09 14.87 8.25
N SER A 244 14.34 15.20 8.54
CA SER A 244 15.43 14.22 8.65
C SER A 244 15.55 13.56 10.03
N THR A 245 14.70 13.92 10.98
CA THR A 245 14.84 13.50 12.39
C THR A 245 14.92 11.99 12.54
N TRP A 246 14.05 11.25 11.86
CA TRP A 246 14.11 9.79 11.92
C TRP A 246 15.43 9.26 11.34
N TYR A 247 15.87 9.80 10.21
CA TYR A 247 17.08 9.37 9.51
C TYR A 247 18.36 9.68 10.30
N THR A 248 18.41 10.80 11.01
CA THR A 248 19.56 11.21 11.82
C THR A 248 19.54 10.66 13.25
N THR A 249 18.49 9.92 13.62
CA THR A 249 18.41 9.25 14.92
C THR A 249 18.94 7.82 14.77
N ASN A 250 20.04 7.52 15.46
CA ASN A 250 20.60 6.16 15.51
C ASN A 250 19.59 5.18 16.11
N ASP A 251 19.52 3.97 15.54
CA ASP A 251 18.58 2.91 15.93
C ASP A 251 17.09 3.30 15.87
N ALA A 252 16.74 4.40 15.20
CA ALA A 252 15.35 4.73 14.96
C ALA A 252 14.64 3.62 14.20
N THR A 253 13.42 3.30 14.60
CA THR A 253 12.64 2.21 13.97
C THR A 253 11.40 2.74 13.24
N PHE A 254 11.08 2.01 12.17
CA PHE A 254 9.88 2.25 11.36
C PHE A 254 9.23 0.93 11.00
#